data_0cbe44884b0da97c0dc1f387e5afb3bf
#
_entry.id   0cbe44884b0da97c0dc1f387e5afb3bf
#
_cell.length_a   1.000
_cell.length_b   1.000
_cell.length_c   1.000
_cell.angle_alpha   90.00
_cell.angle_beta   90.00
_cell.angle_gamma   90.00
#
_symmetry.space_group_name_H-M   'P 1'
#
loop_
_entity.id
_entity.type
_entity.pdbx_description
1 polymer ?
#
loop_
_entity_poly.entity_id
_entity_poly.type
_entity_poly.pdbx_seq_one_letter_code
_entity_poly.pdbx_strand_id
1 'polypeptide(L)'
;VYFRLTVEGETVRNVELTSGHVHRGMEAMATQRNLIKNTTLTERVCSLCSNSHSFTYCMSVENVLGITIPERARYLRVLAEEIKRVASHLFNTAIQAHIIGFKSLFMHVMEVREMMQDVKETVYGNRMNLASNCIGGVKCDVERDMLDYILGMIAKVEPAVDEIREIYDTNSLV
;
A
#
# COMPACT_ATOMS: atom_id res chain seq x y z
N VAL A 1 14.06 12.09 -0.20
CA VAL A 1 14.53 12.78 -1.40
C VAL A 1 14.52 14.28 -1.13
N TYR A 2 15.59 14.98 -1.50
CA TYR A 2 15.71 16.43 -1.39
C TYR A 2 15.83 17.01 -2.79
N PHE A 3 15.02 18.02 -3.09
CA PHE A 3 15.06 18.76 -4.35
C PHE A 3 15.56 20.17 -4.06
N ARG A 4 16.62 20.58 -4.75
CA ARG A 4 17.08 21.98 -4.76
C ARG A 4 16.63 22.61 -6.08
N LEU A 5 15.77 23.60 -6.00
CA LEU A 5 15.28 24.32 -7.16
C LEU A 5 16.06 25.64 -7.30
N THR A 6 16.53 25.92 -8.51
CA THR A 6 17.01 27.25 -8.88
C THR A 6 15.88 27.89 -9.72
N VAL A 7 15.36 29.00 -9.24
CA VAL A 7 14.24 29.69 -9.87
C VAL A 7 14.61 31.11 -10.32
N GLU A 8 13.96 31.55 -11.37
CA GLU A 8 14.01 32.93 -11.87
C GLU A 8 12.57 33.44 -11.99
N GLY A 9 12.11 34.22 -11.02
CA GLY A 9 10.69 34.48 -10.80
C GLY A 9 9.94 33.17 -10.53
N GLU A 10 8.90 32.90 -11.28
CA GLU A 10 8.09 31.65 -11.20
C GLU A 10 8.64 30.52 -12.11
N THR A 11 9.72 30.78 -12.84
CA THR A 11 10.29 29.79 -13.78
C THR A 11 11.39 28.98 -13.10
N VAL A 12 11.24 27.65 -13.08
CA VAL A 12 12.27 26.74 -12.62
C VAL A 12 13.34 26.60 -13.71
N ARG A 13 14.60 26.95 -13.39
CA ARG A 13 15.75 26.89 -14.30
C ARG A 13 16.55 25.61 -14.13
N ASN A 14 16.68 25.14 -12.91
CA ASN A 14 17.42 23.91 -12.60
C ASN A 14 16.80 23.17 -11.41
N VAL A 15 16.94 21.84 -11.44
CA VAL A 15 16.52 20.95 -10.36
C VAL A 15 17.67 20.00 -10.03
N GLU A 16 18.19 20.11 -8.82
CA GLU A 16 19.18 19.18 -8.30
C GLU A 16 18.48 18.19 -7.37
N LEU A 17 18.68 16.90 -7.62
CA LEU A 17 18.11 15.82 -6.85
C LEU A 17 19.16 15.16 -5.96
N THR A 18 18.90 15.15 -4.64
CA THR A 18 19.68 14.35 -3.68
C THR A 18 18.83 13.22 -3.15
N SER A 19 19.22 11.99 -3.42
CA SER A 19 18.57 10.77 -2.92
C SER A 19 19.38 10.14 -1.79
N GLY A 20 18.83 9.10 -1.14
CA GLY A 20 19.52 8.32 -0.12
C GLY A 20 19.20 8.68 1.33
N HIS A 21 18.40 9.73 1.61
CA HIS A 21 18.04 10.13 2.98
C HIS A 21 17.26 9.07 3.76
N VAL A 22 16.58 8.15 3.07
CA VAL A 22 15.86 7.02 3.67
C VAL A 22 16.53 5.67 3.40
N HIS A 23 17.81 5.69 3.03
CA HIS A 23 18.57 4.46 2.79
C HIS A 23 18.76 3.68 4.09
N ARG A 24 18.32 2.42 4.12
CA ARG A 24 18.35 1.55 5.31
C ARG A 24 19.16 0.28 5.11
N GLY A 25 19.92 0.18 4.01
CA GLY A 25 20.73 -1.00 3.69
C GLY A 25 19.92 -2.26 3.40
N MET A 26 18.68 -2.13 2.88
CA MET A 26 17.76 -3.25 2.66
C MET A 26 18.35 -4.33 1.75
N GLU A 27 19.01 -3.92 0.68
CA GLU A 27 19.67 -4.84 -0.26
C GLU A 27 20.82 -5.60 0.39
N ALA A 28 21.70 -4.90 1.11
CA ALA A 28 22.79 -5.53 1.86
C ALA A 28 22.28 -6.50 2.93
N MET A 29 21.20 -6.16 3.62
CA MET A 29 20.57 -7.08 4.57
C MET A 29 19.96 -8.31 3.89
N ALA A 30 19.43 -8.16 2.69
CA ALA A 30 18.84 -9.26 1.93
C ALA A 30 19.88 -10.30 1.50
N THR A 31 21.09 -9.86 1.15
CA THR A 31 22.19 -10.78 0.76
C THR A 31 22.69 -11.64 1.94
N GLN A 32 22.48 -11.19 3.17
CA GLN A 32 22.93 -11.88 4.39
C GLN A 32 21.85 -12.78 5.01
N ARG A 33 20.67 -12.88 4.40
CA ARG A 33 19.53 -13.63 4.94
C ARG A 33 19.09 -14.72 3.97
N ASN A 34 18.42 -15.75 4.52
CA ASN A 34 17.80 -16.75 3.69
C ASN A 34 16.49 -16.25 3.05
N LEU A 35 15.99 -16.98 2.06
CA LEU A 35 14.79 -16.63 1.29
C LEU A 35 13.56 -16.41 2.17
N ILE A 36 13.37 -17.23 3.22
CA ILE A 36 12.20 -17.13 4.12
C ILE A 36 12.24 -15.82 4.93
N LYS A 37 13.41 -15.46 5.48
CA LYS A 37 13.58 -14.20 6.24
C LYS A 37 13.43 -12.98 5.36
N ASN A 38 13.81 -13.08 4.10
CA ASN A 38 13.67 -12.00 3.13
C ASN A 38 12.22 -11.68 2.79
N THR A 39 11.28 -12.61 2.93
CA THR A 39 9.84 -12.31 2.77
C THR A 39 9.39 -11.20 3.73
N THR A 40 9.81 -11.27 4.99
CA THR A 40 9.50 -10.23 5.98
C THR A 40 10.31 -8.95 5.74
N LEU A 41 11.56 -9.07 5.32
CA LEU A 41 12.41 -7.90 5.02
C LEU A 41 11.83 -7.08 3.87
N THR A 42 11.44 -7.74 2.77
CA THR A 42 10.88 -7.06 1.60
C THR A 42 9.59 -6.32 1.92
N GLU A 43 8.74 -6.88 2.78
CA GLU A 43 7.54 -6.19 3.26
C GLU A 43 7.85 -4.89 4.03
N ARG A 44 9.02 -4.78 4.65
CA ARG A 44 9.45 -3.59 5.41
C ARG A 44 10.14 -2.52 4.55
N VAL A 45 10.26 -2.72 3.24
CA VAL A 45 10.80 -1.71 2.31
C VAL A 45 9.89 -0.47 2.29
N CYS A 46 8.58 -0.68 2.22
CA CYS A 46 7.59 0.39 2.18
C CYS A 46 6.39 0.03 3.07
N SER A 47 5.93 0.95 3.91
CA SER A 47 4.75 0.70 4.75
C SER A 47 3.43 0.82 4.00
N LEU A 48 3.37 1.60 2.90
CA LEU A 48 2.16 1.81 2.12
C LEU A 48 1.86 0.62 1.19
N CYS A 49 2.86 0.16 0.44
CA CYS A 49 2.75 -0.93 -0.51
C CYS A 49 3.48 -2.20 -0.02
N SER A 50 3.54 -2.41 1.29
CA SER A 50 4.29 -3.49 1.92
C SER A 50 3.93 -4.88 1.39
N ASN A 51 2.64 -5.12 1.16
CA ASN A 51 2.16 -6.40 0.67
C ASN A 51 2.63 -6.69 -0.77
N SER A 52 2.65 -5.68 -1.65
CA SER A 52 3.15 -5.81 -3.03
C SER A 52 4.60 -6.27 -3.07
N HIS A 53 5.45 -5.75 -2.19
CA HIS A 53 6.85 -6.15 -2.10
C HIS A 53 7.01 -7.62 -1.72
N SER A 54 6.32 -8.08 -0.66
CA SER A 54 6.40 -9.47 -0.23
C SER A 54 5.71 -10.42 -1.23
N PHE A 55 4.62 -9.99 -1.87
CA PHE A 55 3.92 -10.75 -2.92
C PHE A 55 4.84 -10.98 -4.12
N THR A 56 5.41 -9.91 -4.68
CA THR A 56 6.32 -9.99 -5.82
C THR A 56 7.56 -10.81 -5.49
N TYR A 57 8.12 -10.64 -4.30
CA TYR A 57 9.25 -11.44 -3.84
C TYR A 57 8.93 -12.94 -3.79
N CYS A 58 7.80 -13.32 -3.17
CA CYS A 58 7.38 -14.72 -3.13
C CYS A 58 7.18 -15.29 -4.53
N MET A 59 6.52 -14.57 -5.44
CA MET A 59 6.33 -14.99 -6.84
C MET A 59 7.68 -15.19 -7.56
N SER A 60 8.63 -14.29 -7.35
CA SER A 60 9.96 -14.39 -7.97
C SER A 60 10.70 -15.63 -7.51
N VAL A 61 10.68 -15.92 -6.20
CA VAL A 61 11.31 -17.12 -5.63
C VAL A 61 10.60 -18.39 -6.12
N GLU A 62 9.28 -18.40 -6.14
CA GLU A 62 8.47 -19.52 -6.62
C GLU A 62 8.76 -19.83 -8.08
N ASN A 63 8.86 -18.81 -8.93
CA ASN A 63 9.21 -18.99 -10.34
C ASN A 63 10.60 -19.60 -10.53
N VAL A 64 11.59 -19.14 -9.77
CA VAL A 64 12.97 -19.66 -9.85
C VAL A 64 13.05 -21.12 -9.37
N LEU A 65 12.27 -21.45 -8.32
CA LEU A 65 12.28 -22.80 -7.73
C LEU A 65 11.26 -23.77 -8.34
N GLY A 66 10.44 -23.31 -9.28
CA GLY A 66 9.38 -24.12 -9.90
C GLY A 66 8.25 -24.53 -8.94
N ILE A 67 7.99 -23.71 -7.90
CA ILE A 67 6.97 -23.97 -6.90
C ILE A 67 5.60 -23.55 -7.42
N THR A 68 4.65 -24.48 -7.47
CA THR A 68 3.24 -24.20 -7.78
C THR A 68 2.46 -24.00 -6.47
N ILE A 69 1.72 -22.90 -6.38
CA ILE A 69 0.89 -22.60 -5.20
C ILE A 69 -0.57 -23.04 -5.42
N PRO A 70 -1.31 -23.39 -4.35
CA PRO A 70 -2.73 -23.70 -4.43
C PRO A 70 -3.55 -22.53 -5.00
N GLU A 71 -4.60 -22.84 -5.74
CA GLU A 71 -5.48 -21.82 -6.35
C GLU A 71 -6.07 -20.87 -5.29
N ARG A 72 -6.58 -21.40 -4.18
CA ARG A 72 -7.10 -20.59 -3.07
C ARG A 72 -6.05 -19.58 -2.54
N ALA A 73 -4.80 -19.98 -2.41
CA ALA A 73 -3.72 -19.09 -1.98
C ALA A 73 -3.48 -17.95 -2.98
N ARG A 74 -3.66 -18.20 -4.29
CA ARG A 74 -3.58 -17.13 -5.31
C ARG A 74 -4.65 -16.06 -5.10
N TYR A 75 -5.90 -16.47 -4.89
CA TYR A 75 -7.00 -15.54 -4.62
C TYR A 75 -6.80 -14.77 -3.30
N LEU A 76 -6.35 -15.44 -2.23
CA LEU A 76 -6.09 -14.80 -0.94
C LEU A 76 -4.96 -13.77 -1.02
N ARG A 77 -3.92 -14.02 -1.81
CA ARG A 77 -2.87 -13.03 -2.08
C ARG A 77 -3.41 -11.80 -2.80
N VAL A 78 -4.26 -12.02 -3.82
CA VAL A 78 -4.90 -10.91 -4.55
C VAL A 78 -5.82 -10.14 -3.63
N LEU A 79 -6.63 -10.79 -2.80
CA LEU A 79 -7.50 -10.14 -1.82
C LEU A 79 -6.70 -9.23 -0.88
N ALA A 80 -5.62 -9.74 -0.29
CA ALA A 80 -4.74 -8.97 0.58
C ALA A 80 -4.12 -7.76 -0.14
N GLU A 81 -3.71 -7.95 -1.40
CA GLU A 81 -3.14 -6.90 -2.24
C GLU A 81 -4.16 -5.80 -2.56
N GLU A 82 -5.38 -6.15 -2.93
CA GLU A 82 -6.42 -5.18 -3.27
C GLU A 82 -6.87 -4.37 -2.04
N ILE A 83 -7.06 -5.01 -0.88
CA ILE A 83 -7.34 -4.31 0.38
C ILE A 83 -6.23 -3.29 0.68
N LYS A 84 -4.98 -3.70 0.51
CA LYS A 84 -3.83 -2.83 0.73
C LYS A 84 -3.76 -1.70 -0.31
N ARG A 85 -4.07 -2.00 -1.57
CA ARG A 85 -4.04 -1.03 -2.66
C ARG A 85 -5.09 0.06 -2.48
N VAL A 86 -6.32 -0.28 -2.13
CA VAL A 86 -7.36 0.71 -1.83
C VAL A 86 -6.91 1.66 -0.70
N ALA A 87 -6.42 1.12 0.41
CA ALA A 87 -5.91 1.94 1.52
C ALA A 87 -4.72 2.84 1.11
N SER A 88 -3.86 2.36 0.21
CA SER A 88 -2.71 3.12 -0.32
C SER A 88 -3.15 4.24 -1.26
N HIS A 89 -4.12 3.99 -2.13
CA HIS A 89 -4.64 5.01 -3.05
C HIS A 89 -5.39 6.11 -2.29
N LEU A 90 -6.21 5.77 -1.30
CA LEU A 90 -6.84 6.75 -0.42
C LEU A 90 -5.79 7.62 0.28
N PHE A 91 -4.70 7.02 0.79
CA PHE A 91 -3.61 7.80 1.37
C PHE A 91 -2.96 8.77 0.37
N ASN A 92 -2.71 8.31 -0.86
CA ASN A 92 -2.15 9.17 -1.92
C ASN A 92 -3.09 10.34 -2.23
N THR A 93 -4.39 10.09 -2.35
CA THR A 93 -5.41 11.13 -2.56
C THR A 93 -5.44 12.13 -1.41
N ALA A 94 -5.36 11.66 -0.16
CA ALA A 94 -5.26 12.53 1.01
C ALA A 94 -4.02 13.43 0.95
N ILE A 95 -2.85 12.87 0.63
CA ILE A 95 -1.61 13.66 0.52
C ILE A 95 -1.69 14.72 -0.60
N GLN A 96 -2.30 14.39 -1.73
CA GLN A 96 -2.54 15.37 -2.80
C GLN A 96 -3.41 16.53 -2.29
N ALA A 97 -4.54 16.24 -1.61
CA ALA A 97 -5.37 17.26 -1.00
C ALA A 97 -4.59 18.12 0.01
N HIS A 98 -3.70 17.52 0.80
CA HIS A 98 -2.85 18.24 1.74
C HIS A 98 -1.87 19.20 1.05
N ILE A 99 -1.22 18.74 -0.03
CA ILE A 99 -0.22 19.53 -0.78
C ILE A 99 -0.86 20.79 -1.39
N ILE A 100 -2.07 20.67 -1.94
CA ILE A 100 -2.81 21.83 -2.48
C ILE A 100 -3.45 22.72 -1.40
N GLY A 101 -3.32 22.36 -0.11
CA GLY A 101 -3.83 23.13 1.01
C GLY A 101 -5.29 22.82 1.40
N PHE A 102 -5.93 21.85 0.78
CA PHE A 102 -7.33 21.48 1.04
C PHE A 102 -7.43 20.54 2.28
N LYS A 103 -7.24 21.10 3.46
CA LYS A 103 -7.15 20.32 4.72
C LYS A 103 -8.41 19.56 5.08
N SER A 104 -9.61 20.10 4.82
CA SER A 104 -10.87 19.41 5.11
C SER A 104 -11.01 18.14 4.27
N LEU A 105 -10.67 18.20 2.99
CA LEU A 105 -10.67 17.02 2.13
C LEU A 105 -9.60 16.00 2.57
N PHE A 106 -8.40 16.46 2.95
CA PHE A 106 -7.39 15.58 3.54
C PHE A 106 -7.94 14.78 4.72
N MET A 107 -8.60 15.44 5.68
CA MET A 107 -9.16 14.79 6.87
C MET A 107 -10.27 13.81 6.50
N HIS A 108 -11.16 14.18 5.58
CA HIS A 108 -12.24 13.31 5.11
C HIS A 108 -11.71 12.04 4.43
N VAL A 109 -10.75 12.17 3.52
CA VAL A 109 -10.13 11.01 2.87
C VAL A 109 -9.40 10.11 3.86
N MET A 110 -8.75 10.70 4.88
CA MET A 110 -8.09 9.92 5.95
C MET A 110 -9.10 9.15 6.80
N GLU A 111 -10.28 9.70 7.06
CA GLU A 111 -11.38 9.00 7.76
C GLU A 111 -11.88 7.80 6.94
N VAL A 112 -12.12 7.98 5.65
CA VAL A 112 -12.50 6.87 4.75
C VAL A 112 -11.41 5.79 4.71
N ARG A 113 -10.14 6.20 4.68
CA ARG A 113 -9.00 5.28 4.73
C ARG A 113 -8.97 4.46 6.02
N GLU A 114 -9.39 5.00 7.15
CA GLU A 114 -9.42 4.27 8.43
C GLU A 114 -10.32 3.03 8.36
N MET A 115 -11.43 3.08 7.62
CA MET A 115 -12.28 1.89 7.41
C MET A 115 -11.48 0.73 6.78
N MET A 116 -10.57 1.02 5.85
CA MET A 116 -9.69 0.01 5.25
C MET A 116 -8.55 -0.42 6.19
N GLN A 117 -8.13 0.45 7.11
CA GLN A 117 -7.18 0.08 8.16
C GLN A 117 -7.81 -0.91 9.14
N ASP A 118 -9.07 -0.69 9.52
CA ASP A 118 -9.83 -1.60 10.40
C ASP A 118 -10.02 -2.98 9.76
N VAL A 119 -10.31 -3.02 8.44
CA VAL A 119 -10.33 -4.28 7.68
C VAL A 119 -9.00 -5.01 7.79
N LYS A 120 -7.88 -4.32 7.58
CA LYS A 120 -6.54 -4.93 7.68
C LYS A 120 -6.24 -5.45 9.07
N GLU A 121 -6.57 -4.68 10.10
CA GLU A 121 -6.38 -5.07 11.49
C GLU A 121 -7.21 -6.31 11.85
N THR A 122 -8.49 -6.30 11.48
CA THR A 122 -9.41 -7.39 11.78
C THR A 122 -9.02 -8.68 11.07
N VAL A 123 -8.67 -8.60 9.78
CA VAL A 123 -8.38 -9.78 8.94
C VAL A 123 -6.96 -10.32 9.15
N TYR A 124 -5.98 -9.43 9.29
CA TYR A 124 -4.56 -9.79 9.29
C TYR A 124 -3.84 -9.47 10.62
N GLY A 125 -4.54 -8.88 11.59
CA GLY A 125 -3.97 -8.52 12.88
C GLY A 125 -2.99 -7.33 12.84
N ASN A 126 -2.90 -6.61 11.72
CA ASN A 126 -1.97 -5.49 11.58
C ASN A 126 -2.48 -4.44 10.59
N ARG A 127 -2.45 -3.18 10.98
CA ARG A 127 -2.92 -2.04 10.18
C ARG A 127 -1.99 -1.67 9.02
N MET A 128 -0.69 -2.00 9.12
CA MET A 128 0.33 -1.55 8.17
C MET A 128 0.95 -2.67 7.36
N ASN A 129 1.44 -3.71 8.00
CA ASN A 129 2.15 -4.82 7.35
C ASN A 129 1.38 -6.11 7.58
N LEU A 130 0.73 -6.62 6.54
CA LEU A 130 -0.22 -7.73 6.66
C LEU A 130 0.47 -9.05 6.99
N ALA A 131 1.72 -9.20 6.57
CA ALA A 131 2.50 -10.43 6.70
C ALA A 131 1.78 -11.68 6.13
N SER A 132 0.88 -11.48 5.16
CA SER A 132 0.02 -12.52 4.61
C SER A 132 0.74 -13.50 3.70
N ASN A 133 1.81 -13.05 3.01
CA ASN A 133 2.51 -13.84 2.01
C ASN A 133 3.59 -14.74 2.62
N CYS A 134 3.72 -15.95 2.09
CA CYS A 134 4.88 -16.83 2.30
C CYS A 134 5.19 -17.58 1.00
N ILE A 135 6.43 -18.04 0.84
CA ILE A 135 6.82 -18.87 -0.29
C ILE A 135 6.01 -20.18 -0.23
N GLY A 136 5.34 -20.52 -1.32
CA GLY A 136 4.45 -21.68 -1.44
C GLY A 136 2.98 -21.40 -1.09
N GLY A 137 2.60 -20.17 -0.66
CA GLY A 137 1.20 -19.86 -0.37
C GLY A 137 1.00 -18.61 0.50
N VAL A 138 0.07 -18.69 1.45
CA VAL A 138 -0.30 -17.64 2.40
C VAL A 138 -0.16 -18.14 3.82
N LYS A 139 -0.01 -17.22 4.79
CA LYS A 139 0.14 -17.56 6.22
C LYS A 139 -1.20 -17.66 6.96
N CYS A 140 -2.25 -17.04 6.43
CA CYS A 140 -3.58 -17.08 7.03
C CYS A 140 -4.62 -17.32 5.93
N ASP A 141 -5.66 -18.02 6.30
CA ASP A 141 -6.86 -18.18 5.47
C ASP A 141 -7.88 -17.09 5.87
N VAL A 142 -8.84 -16.83 5.00
CA VAL A 142 -9.95 -15.91 5.24
C VAL A 142 -11.25 -16.71 5.09
N GLU A 143 -11.94 -16.90 6.20
CA GLU A 143 -13.19 -17.64 6.27
C GLU A 143 -14.38 -16.81 5.78
N ARG A 144 -15.53 -17.44 5.64
CA ARG A 144 -16.73 -16.85 5.02
C ARG A 144 -17.24 -15.61 5.74
N ASP A 145 -17.33 -15.66 7.04
CA ASP A 145 -17.76 -14.56 7.91
C ASP A 145 -16.83 -13.32 7.76
N MET A 146 -15.55 -13.58 7.63
CA MET A 146 -14.56 -12.53 7.40
C MET A 146 -14.66 -11.94 5.99
N LEU A 147 -14.99 -12.75 4.96
CA LEU A 147 -15.27 -12.25 3.62
C LEU A 147 -16.52 -11.38 3.60
N ASP A 148 -17.59 -11.78 4.31
CA ASP A 148 -18.81 -11.01 4.42
C ASP A 148 -18.58 -9.68 5.17
N TYR A 149 -17.70 -9.66 6.18
CA TYR A 149 -17.24 -8.42 6.83
C TYR A 149 -16.49 -7.50 5.85
N ILE A 150 -15.54 -8.03 5.07
CA ILE A 150 -14.80 -7.27 4.07
C ILE A 150 -15.76 -6.63 3.05
N LEU A 151 -16.70 -7.40 2.52
CA LEU A 151 -17.69 -6.92 1.57
C LEU A 151 -18.58 -5.81 2.18
N GLY A 152 -18.99 -5.96 3.43
CA GLY A 152 -19.74 -4.94 4.16
C GLY A 152 -18.96 -3.64 4.36
N MET A 153 -17.66 -3.71 4.54
CA MET A 153 -16.80 -2.53 4.65
C MET A 153 -16.56 -1.87 3.29
N ILE A 154 -16.35 -2.65 2.24
CA ILE A 154 -16.21 -2.12 0.86
C ILE A 154 -17.48 -1.36 0.45
N ALA A 155 -18.66 -1.91 0.73
CA ALA A 155 -19.95 -1.26 0.44
C ALA A 155 -20.13 0.10 1.15
N LYS A 156 -19.41 0.36 2.25
CA LYS A 156 -19.37 1.67 2.93
C LYS A 156 -18.33 2.61 2.32
N VAL A 157 -17.21 2.07 1.87
CA VAL A 157 -16.11 2.86 1.28
C VAL A 157 -16.44 3.35 -0.12
N GLU A 158 -17.15 2.55 -0.93
CA GLU A 158 -17.48 2.85 -2.31
C GLU A 158 -18.20 4.20 -2.49
N PRO A 159 -19.34 4.49 -1.79
CA PRO A 159 -20.00 5.79 -1.92
C PRO A 159 -19.15 6.96 -1.40
N ALA A 160 -18.32 6.75 -0.40
CA ALA A 160 -17.40 7.78 0.08
C ALA A 160 -16.29 8.11 -0.92
N VAL A 161 -15.85 7.12 -1.69
CA VAL A 161 -14.90 7.35 -2.80
C VAL A 161 -15.56 8.13 -3.94
N ASP A 162 -16.82 7.86 -4.24
CA ASP A 162 -17.57 8.62 -5.24
C ASP A 162 -17.77 10.09 -4.82
N GLU A 163 -18.06 10.35 -3.55
CA GLU A 163 -18.11 11.71 -3.00
C GLU A 163 -16.76 12.43 -3.11
N ILE A 164 -15.67 11.76 -2.73
CA ILE A 164 -14.31 12.31 -2.86
C ILE A 164 -14.01 12.66 -4.32
N ARG A 165 -14.37 11.79 -5.26
CA ARG A 165 -14.19 12.03 -6.69
C ARG A 165 -14.99 13.25 -7.15
N GLU A 166 -16.25 13.38 -6.75
CA GLU A 166 -17.10 14.53 -7.08
C GLU A 166 -16.48 15.83 -6.56
N ILE A 167 -15.95 15.83 -5.32
CA ILE A 167 -15.25 17.01 -4.77
C ILE A 167 -14.03 17.36 -5.60
N TYR A 168 -13.22 16.40 -6.04
CA TYR A 168 -12.08 16.65 -6.91
C TYR A 168 -12.47 17.19 -8.28
N ASP A 169 -13.55 16.69 -8.87
CA ASP A 169 -13.98 17.06 -10.23
C ASP A 169 -14.67 18.42 -10.27
N THR A 170 -15.27 18.88 -9.17
CA THR A 170 -16.13 20.08 -9.15
C THR A 170 -15.57 21.25 -8.34
N ASN A 171 -14.60 21.02 -7.46
CA ASN A 171 -14.09 22.05 -6.56
C ASN A 171 -13.05 22.93 -7.24
N SER A 172 -13.24 24.24 -7.15
CA SER A 172 -12.34 25.22 -7.77
C SER A 172 -10.94 25.34 -7.11
N LEU A 173 -10.72 24.66 -5.97
CA LEU A 173 -9.42 24.60 -5.32
C LEU A 173 -8.52 23.47 -5.87
N VAL A 174 -9.08 22.54 -6.62
CA VAL A 174 -8.40 21.43 -7.25
C VAL A 174 -8.24 21.65 -8.72
#